data_45890d7e7a31203219bfed9e4c9022dd
#
_entry.id   45890d7e7a31203219bfed9e4c9022dd
#
_cell.length_a   1.000
_cell.length_b   1.000
_cell.length_c   1.000
_cell.angle_alpha   90.00
_cell.angle_beta   90.00
_cell.angle_gamma   90.00
#
_symmetry.space_group_name_H-M   'P 1'
#
loop_
_entity.id
_entity.type
_entity.pdbx_description
1 polymer ?
#
loop_
_entity_poly.entity_id
_entity_poly.type
_entity_poly.pdbx_seq_one_letter_code
_entity_poly.pdbx_strand_id
1 'polypeptide(L)'
;MKKLKLFALTAVALLGVTGVANADAMLAQDDFVGISFWVISMGMLAATAFFFLERGSVAAGWRTSVTVAGLITGIAFIHYMYMREVWVATGDSPTVYRYIDWLITVPVSYTHLTLPTICSV
;
A
#
# COMPACT_ATOMS: atom_id res chain seq x y z
N MET A 1 -4.14 -18.19 15.65
CA MET A 1 -4.34 -17.72 14.25
C MET A 1 -5.58 -16.83 14.09
N LYS A 2 -6.74 -17.20 14.64
CA LYS A 2 -7.95 -16.34 14.59
C LYS A 2 -7.75 -14.98 15.29
N LYS A 3 -7.06 -14.93 16.42
CA LYS A 3 -6.78 -13.70 17.15
C LYS A 3 -5.84 -12.75 16.39
N LEU A 4 -4.87 -13.30 15.65
CA LEU A 4 -3.95 -12.49 14.84
C LEU A 4 -4.66 -11.90 13.61
N LYS A 5 -5.55 -12.67 12.97
CA LYS A 5 -6.39 -12.18 11.87
C LYS A 5 -7.34 -11.08 12.32
N LEU A 6 -7.94 -11.22 13.49
CA LEU A 6 -8.82 -10.22 14.08
C LEU A 6 -8.03 -8.94 14.46
N PHE A 7 -6.83 -9.09 15.01
CA PHE A 7 -5.96 -7.95 15.34
C PHE A 7 -5.50 -7.20 14.10
N ALA A 8 -5.12 -7.91 13.03
CA ALA A 8 -4.77 -7.31 11.74
C ALA A 8 -5.97 -6.57 11.12
N LEU A 9 -7.17 -7.15 11.20
CA LEU A 9 -8.39 -6.53 10.68
C LEU A 9 -8.77 -5.26 11.47
N THR A 10 -8.66 -5.29 12.79
CA THR A 10 -8.90 -4.11 13.65
C THR A 10 -7.85 -3.03 13.45
N ALA A 11 -6.57 -3.39 13.27
CA ALA A 11 -5.50 -2.43 12.95
C ALA A 11 -5.74 -1.74 11.60
N VAL A 12 -6.16 -2.48 10.59
CA VAL A 12 -6.52 -1.95 9.27
C VAL A 12 -7.75 -1.04 9.35
N ALA A 13 -8.76 -1.42 10.12
CA ALA A 13 -9.95 -0.59 10.34
C ALA A 13 -9.61 0.70 11.11
N LEU A 14 -8.75 0.64 12.12
CA LEU A 14 -8.28 1.81 12.87
C LEU A 14 -7.47 2.79 12.01
N LEU A 15 -6.57 2.28 11.15
CA LEU A 15 -5.81 3.11 10.21
C LEU A 15 -6.73 3.77 9.16
N GLY A 16 -7.76 3.08 8.71
CA GLY A 16 -8.77 3.64 7.83
C GLY A 16 -9.59 4.76 8.47
N VAL A 17 -9.96 4.60 9.75
CA VAL A 17 -10.75 5.58 10.49
C VAL A 17 -9.93 6.82 10.87
N THR A 18 -8.67 6.67 11.23
CA THR A 18 -7.79 7.83 11.55
C THR A 18 -7.49 8.69 10.33
N GLY A 19 -7.47 8.10 9.13
CA GLY A 19 -7.34 8.86 7.87
C GLY A 19 -8.56 9.73 7.55
N VAL A 20 -9.72 9.41 8.11
CA VAL A 20 -10.97 10.18 7.92
C VAL A 20 -11.13 11.28 8.98
N ALA A 21 -10.45 11.17 10.12
CA ALA A 21 -10.63 12.07 11.25
C ALA A 21 -9.90 13.42 11.14
N ASN A 22 -9.00 13.59 10.17
CA ASN A 22 -8.37 14.88 9.88
C ASN A 22 -9.29 15.71 8.97
N ALA A 23 -10.34 16.27 9.56
CA ALA A 23 -11.38 17.03 8.86
C ALA A 23 -10.88 18.37 8.27
N ASP A 24 -9.72 18.86 8.67
CA ASP A 24 -9.16 20.13 8.20
C ASP A 24 -8.51 20.06 6.80
N ALA A 25 -8.36 18.85 6.24
CA ALA A 25 -7.82 18.64 4.90
C ALA A 25 -8.83 17.86 4.03
N MET A 26 -10.02 18.43 3.86
CA MET A 26 -11.01 17.86 2.95
C MET A 26 -10.63 18.15 1.51
N LEU A 27 -10.61 17.08 0.69
CA LEU A 27 -10.49 17.21 -0.75
C LEU A 27 -11.73 17.96 -1.30
N ALA A 28 -11.51 18.90 -2.22
CA ALA A 28 -12.60 19.48 -2.98
C ALA A 28 -13.31 18.37 -3.79
N GLN A 29 -14.63 18.47 -3.94
CA GLN A 29 -15.42 17.46 -4.64
C GLN A 29 -15.09 17.34 -6.14
N ASP A 30 -14.45 18.35 -6.69
CA ASP A 30 -14.02 18.45 -8.08
C ASP A 30 -12.52 18.17 -8.28
N ASP A 31 -11.77 17.87 -7.20
CA ASP A 31 -10.34 17.53 -7.28
C ASP A 31 -10.14 16.05 -7.62
N PHE A 32 -10.19 15.73 -8.90
CA PHE A 32 -10.00 14.37 -9.39
C PHE A 32 -8.62 13.80 -9.09
N VAL A 33 -7.59 14.64 -9.02
CA VAL A 33 -6.22 14.21 -8.71
C VAL A 33 -6.11 13.79 -7.25
N GLY A 34 -6.60 14.60 -6.32
CA GLY A 34 -6.63 14.27 -4.90
C GLY A 34 -7.50 13.04 -4.62
N ILE A 35 -8.65 12.93 -5.28
CA ILE A 35 -9.53 11.76 -5.19
C ILE A 35 -8.81 10.51 -5.70
N SER A 36 -8.05 10.61 -6.79
CA SER A 36 -7.28 9.47 -7.31
C SER A 36 -6.20 8.99 -6.34
N PHE A 37 -5.51 9.88 -5.65
CA PHE A 37 -4.58 9.50 -4.58
C PHE A 37 -5.26 8.73 -3.46
N TRP A 38 -6.45 9.18 -3.06
CA TRP A 38 -7.23 8.50 -2.04
C TRP A 38 -7.67 7.10 -2.48
N VAL A 39 -8.20 6.96 -3.69
CA VAL A 39 -8.66 5.68 -4.25
C VAL A 39 -7.50 4.70 -4.35
N ILE A 40 -6.34 5.14 -4.86
CA ILE A 40 -5.14 4.31 -4.97
C ILE A 40 -4.66 3.89 -3.57
N SER A 41 -4.67 4.78 -2.60
CA SER A 41 -4.30 4.46 -1.21
C SER A 41 -5.19 3.37 -0.62
N MET A 42 -6.50 3.46 -0.82
CA MET A 42 -7.44 2.44 -0.35
C MET A 42 -7.23 1.10 -1.07
N GLY A 43 -6.97 1.13 -2.37
CA GLY A 43 -6.64 -0.06 -3.15
C GLY A 43 -5.35 -0.75 -2.67
N MET A 44 -4.32 0.03 -2.37
CA MET A 44 -3.05 -0.49 -1.84
C MET A 44 -3.22 -1.08 -0.43
N LEU A 45 -4.01 -0.43 0.42
CA LEU A 45 -4.34 -0.95 1.74
C LEU A 45 -5.09 -2.29 1.65
N ALA A 46 -6.09 -2.38 0.79
CA ALA A 46 -6.84 -3.61 0.56
C ALA A 46 -5.94 -4.73 0.02
N ALA A 47 -5.04 -4.43 -0.92
CA ALA A 47 -4.08 -5.37 -1.46
C ALA A 47 -3.11 -5.87 -0.37
N THR A 48 -2.62 -4.99 0.48
CA THR A 48 -1.77 -5.34 1.63
C THR A 48 -2.48 -6.31 2.57
N ALA A 49 -3.70 -6.00 2.95
CA ALA A 49 -4.52 -6.87 3.79
C ALA A 49 -4.75 -8.22 3.13
N PHE A 50 -5.09 -8.26 1.86
CA PHE A 50 -5.27 -9.48 1.09
C PHE A 50 -4.02 -10.36 1.10
N PHE A 51 -2.85 -9.83 0.76
CA PHE A 51 -1.62 -10.58 0.70
C PHE A 51 -1.23 -11.17 2.07
N PHE A 52 -1.37 -10.41 3.15
CA PHE A 52 -1.06 -10.93 4.48
C PHE A 52 -2.07 -11.98 4.96
N LEU A 53 -3.34 -11.84 4.61
CA LEU A 53 -4.36 -12.84 4.96
C LEU A 53 -4.18 -14.13 4.15
N GLU A 54 -3.85 -14.03 2.88
CA GLU A 54 -3.68 -15.18 1.98
C GLU A 54 -2.34 -15.89 2.15
N ARG A 55 -1.37 -15.28 2.81
CA ARG A 55 -0.02 -15.87 3.01
C ARG A 55 -0.08 -17.30 3.58
N GLY A 56 -1.05 -17.59 4.45
CA GLY A 56 -1.23 -18.91 5.04
C GLY A 56 -1.83 -19.96 4.11
N SER A 57 -2.52 -19.51 3.05
CA SER A 57 -3.25 -20.37 2.11
C SER A 57 -2.41 -20.81 0.92
N VAL A 58 -1.31 -20.10 0.64
CA VAL A 58 -0.42 -20.42 -0.49
C VAL A 58 0.63 -21.48 -0.12
N ALA A 59 1.13 -22.18 -1.13
CA ALA A 59 2.21 -23.15 -0.96
C ALA A 59 3.46 -22.50 -0.36
N ALA A 60 4.23 -23.26 0.42
CA ALA A 60 5.39 -22.77 1.18
C ALA A 60 6.40 -22.01 0.32
N GLY A 61 6.64 -22.46 -0.92
CA GLY A 61 7.56 -21.78 -1.85
C GLY A 61 7.13 -20.37 -2.28
N TRP A 62 5.85 -20.04 -2.20
CA TRP A 62 5.31 -18.74 -2.60
C TRP A 62 5.07 -17.78 -1.44
N ARG A 63 5.22 -18.24 -0.20
CA ARG A 63 4.95 -17.41 0.99
C ARG A 63 5.82 -16.18 1.08
N THR A 64 7.08 -16.29 0.69
CA THR A 64 8.00 -15.16 0.66
C THR A 64 7.57 -14.12 -0.36
N SER A 65 7.19 -14.54 -1.57
CA SER A 65 6.72 -13.65 -2.63
C SER A 65 5.44 -12.90 -2.23
N VAL A 66 4.49 -13.60 -1.61
CA VAL A 66 3.26 -13.00 -1.11
C VAL A 66 3.54 -12.01 0.04
N THR A 67 4.47 -12.33 0.94
CA THR A 67 4.89 -11.42 2.01
C THR A 67 5.53 -10.15 1.46
N VAL A 68 6.43 -10.30 0.48
CA VAL A 68 7.08 -9.16 -0.19
C VAL A 68 6.06 -8.31 -0.92
N ALA A 69 5.11 -8.91 -1.63
CA ALA A 69 4.02 -8.17 -2.28
C ALA A 69 3.20 -7.36 -1.27
N GLY A 70 2.89 -7.94 -0.11
CA GLY A 70 2.21 -7.24 0.98
C GLY A 70 3.02 -6.07 1.54
N LEU A 71 4.33 -6.22 1.70
CA LEU A 71 5.21 -5.13 2.15
C LEU A 71 5.29 -3.99 1.12
N ILE A 72 5.42 -4.31 -0.15
CA ILE A 72 5.48 -3.33 -1.23
C ILE A 72 4.19 -2.52 -1.29
N THR A 73 3.04 -3.17 -1.27
CA THR A 73 1.74 -2.49 -1.29
C THR A 73 1.50 -1.67 -0.03
N GLY A 74 1.98 -2.12 1.14
CA GLY A 74 1.91 -1.37 2.39
C GLY A 74 2.78 -0.11 2.37
N ILE A 75 4.00 -0.18 1.84
CA ILE A 75 4.87 0.98 1.63
C ILE A 75 4.21 1.96 0.66
N ALA A 76 3.70 1.47 -0.46
CA ALA A 76 2.99 2.29 -1.43
C ALA A 76 1.77 2.99 -0.83
N PHE A 77 0.98 2.30 0.00
CA PHE A 77 -0.14 2.89 0.73
C PHE A 77 0.29 4.12 1.54
N ILE A 78 1.34 3.99 2.36
CA ILE A 78 1.84 5.07 3.20
C ILE A 78 2.31 6.24 2.34
N HIS A 79 3.05 5.98 1.27
CA HIS A 79 3.53 7.01 0.35
C HIS A 79 2.39 7.75 -0.35
N TYR A 80 1.37 7.05 -0.84
CA TYR A 80 0.22 7.68 -1.49
C TYR A 80 -0.62 8.50 -0.52
N MET A 81 -0.77 8.08 0.73
CA MET A 81 -1.41 8.90 1.76
C MET A 81 -0.64 10.19 2.02
N TYR A 82 0.68 10.11 2.12
CA TYR A 82 1.54 11.28 2.28
C TYR A 82 1.51 12.20 1.06
N MET A 83 1.55 11.64 -0.14
CA MET A 83 1.43 12.41 -1.39
C MET A 83 0.08 13.13 -1.50
N ARG A 84 -0.99 12.50 -1.04
CA ARG A 84 -2.30 13.14 -0.95
C ARG A 84 -2.26 14.37 -0.05
N GLU A 85 -1.66 14.25 1.14
CA GLU A 85 -1.54 15.40 2.06
C GLU A 85 -0.71 16.53 1.46
N VAL A 86 0.39 16.22 0.81
CA VAL A 86 1.22 17.22 0.09
C VAL A 86 0.42 17.89 -1.02
N TRP A 87 -0.35 17.14 -1.80
CA TRP A 87 -1.22 17.68 -2.83
C TRP A 87 -2.25 18.65 -2.27
N VAL A 88 -2.94 18.26 -1.21
CA VAL A 88 -3.96 19.11 -0.56
C VAL A 88 -3.34 20.40 0.00
N ALA A 89 -2.13 20.33 0.54
CA ALA A 89 -1.45 21.46 1.15
C ALA A 89 -0.84 22.43 0.13
N THR A 90 -0.27 21.93 -0.97
CA THR A 90 0.54 22.71 -1.91
C THR A 90 -0.07 22.86 -3.30
N GLY A 91 -0.95 21.96 -3.72
CA GLY A 91 -1.48 21.87 -5.09
C GLY A 91 -0.46 21.40 -6.13
N ASP A 92 0.78 21.08 -5.72
CA ASP A 92 1.84 20.60 -6.59
C ASP A 92 1.93 19.06 -6.58
N SER A 93 2.27 18.49 -7.74
CA SER A 93 2.44 17.04 -7.87
C SER A 93 3.68 16.57 -7.11
N PRO A 94 3.53 15.66 -6.10
CA PRO A 94 4.63 15.20 -5.25
C PRO A 94 5.48 14.14 -5.96
N THR A 95 6.06 14.45 -7.11
CA THR A 95 6.80 13.52 -7.96
C THR A 95 8.03 12.94 -7.26
N VAL A 96 8.70 13.71 -6.42
CA VAL A 96 9.89 13.28 -5.66
C VAL A 96 9.55 12.09 -4.75
N TYR A 97 8.43 12.13 -4.07
CA TYR A 97 8.00 11.03 -3.19
C TYR A 97 7.70 9.74 -3.94
N ARG A 98 7.22 9.85 -5.17
CA ARG A 98 7.02 8.70 -6.06
C ARG A 98 8.34 8.02 -6.41
N TYR A 99 9.38 8.79 -6.71
CA TYR A 99 10.72 8.24 -6.97
C TYR A 99 11.35 7.61 -5.72
N ILE A 100 11.13 8.17 -4.54
CA ILE A 100 11.59 7.57 -3.28
C ILE A 100 10.94 6.20 -3.07
N ASP A 101 9.64 6.09 -3.29
CA ASP A 101 8.95 4.81 -3.22
C ASP A 101 9.52 3.79 -4.21
N TRP A 102 9.71 4.18 -5.45
CA TRP A 102 10.22 3.29 -6.50
C TRP A 102 11.66 2.83 -6.25
N LEU A 103 12.51 3.67 -5.67
CA LEU A 103 13.87 3.28 -5.30
C LEU A 103 13.90 2.13 -4.29
N ILE A 104 12.89 2.04 -3.47
CA ILE A 104 12.75 0.97 -2.47
C ILE A 104 12.02 -0.24 -3.07
N THR A 105 10.88 -0.01 -3.71
CA THR A 105 9.95 -1.08 -4.09
C THR A 105 10.35 -1.80 -5.37
N VAL A 106 10.93 -1.11 -6.35
CA VAL A 106 11.27 -1.71 -7.65
C VAL A 106 12.39 -2.76 -7.53
N PRO A 107 13.55 -2.50 -6.88
CA PRO A 107 14.58 -3.53 -6.70
C PRO A 107 14.07 -4.75 -5.94
N VAL A 108 13.27 -4.54 -4.90
CA VAL A 108 12.69 -5.62 -4.10
C VAL A 108 11.72 -6.45 -4.93
N SER A 109 10.88 -5.82 -5.74
CA SER A 109 9.96 -6.50 -6.65
C SER A 109 10.71 -7.38 -7.66
N TYR A 110 11.75 -6.85 -8.27
CA TYR A 110 12.57 -7.60 -9.23
C TYR A 110 13.23 -8.81 -8.59
N THR A 111 13.82 -8.66 -7.43
CA THR A 111 14.52 -9.73 -6.73
C THR A 111 13.58 -10.86 -6.30
N HIS A 112 12.42 -10.54 -5.79
CA HIS A 112 11.56 -11.52 -5.13
C HIS A 112 10.41 -12.03 -5.99
N LEU A 113 9.99 -11.29 -7.02
CA LEU A 113 8.83 -11.65 -7.84
C LEU A 113 9.21 -12.12 -9.24
N THR A 114 10.26 -11.57 -9.84
CA THR A 114 10.64 -11.89 -11.24
C THR A 114 11.79 -12.88 -11.34
N LEU A 115 12.85 -12.71 -10.57
CA LEU A 115 14.01 -13.60 -10.65
C LEU A 115 13.71 -15.07 -10.33
N PRO A 116 12.92 -15.41 -9.30
CA PRO A 116 12.53 -16.80 -9.05
C PRO A 116 11.76 -17.45 -10.20
N THR A 117 10.97 -16.70 -10.94
CA THR A 117 10.21 -17.23 -12.08
C THR A 117 11.05 -17.41 -13.34
N ILE A 118 12.13 -16.67 -13.49
CA ILE A 118 13.07 -16.78 -14.61
C ILE A 118 14.06 -17.94 -14.39
N CYS A 119 14.44 -18.21 -13.13
CA CYS A 119 15.42 -19.23 -12.78
C CYS A 119 14.82 -20.60 -12.50
N SER A 120 13.53 -20.80 -12.67
CA SER A 120 12.85 -22.10 -12.53
C SER A 120 12.90 -22.92 -13.83
N VAL A 121 14.09 -23.11 -14.38
CA VAL A 121 14.33 -24.00 -15.51
C VAL A 121 15.07 -25.25 -15.04
#